data_65d9c82bb0f91fe0cbae40749247923d
#
_entry.id   65d9c82bb0f91fe0cbae40749247923d
#
_cell.length_a   1.000
_cell.length_b   1.000
_cell.length_c   1.000
_cell.angle_alpha   90.00
_cell.angle_beta   90.00
_cell.angle_gamma   90.00
#
_symmetry.space_group_name_H-M   'P 1'
#
loop_
_entity.id
_entity.type
_entity.pdbx_description
1 polymer ?
#
loop_
_entity_poly.entity_id
_entity_poly.type
_entity_poly.pdbx_seq_one_letter_code
_entity_poly.pdbx_strand_id
1 'polypeptide(L)'
;MTQRRPSGTTLAVALLALVFALFFLFPFAGLVWRAMDDPRAREALGDPAVGTALRLSLVTTAVSVTLSLLFGTPVAYLLARCRIPGGAVLDALLDLPIVLPPTVAGVALLTAFGRRGLLGEPIEALTGFSLPFTALAVIVAQTFVAAPLYVRAARAGFEAVDPELEAIARTLGASRAHVFRRITVPLARGPLLAGAVLCWARALGELGATLIFAGNLAGRTQTLPLAVVAAFEGGPLGLPGAVALSLVLLAVALVLLMTLRIVAKRGLA
;
A
#
# COMPACT_ATOMS: atom_id res chain seq x y z
N MET A 1 -33.60 20.96 -24.68
CA MET A 1 -33.00 19.74 -24.17
C MET A 1 -34.10 18.85 -23.63
N THR A 2 -34.58 17.89 -24.45
CA THR A 2 -35.63 16.94 -24.08
C THR A 2 -35.01 15.85 -23.19
N GLN A 3 -35.29 15.90 -21.90
CA GLN A 3 -34.97 14.79 -20.98
C GLN A 3 -35.77 13.56 -21.44
N ARG A 4 -35.10 12.59 -22.08
CA ARG A 4 -35.68 11.28 -22.36
C ARG A 4 -36.02 10.61 -21.04
N ARG A 5 -37.26 10.19 -20.82
CA ARG A 5 -37.65 9.35 -19.68
C ARG A 5 -36.74 8.12 -19.65
N PRO A 6 -36.16 7.75 -18.49
CA PRO A 6 -35.30 6.60 -18.40
C PRO A 6 -36.05 5.33 -18.85
N SER A 7 -35.47 4.54 -19.74
CA SER A 7 -36.02 3.26 -20.16
C SER A 7 -36.08 2.29 -18.97
N GLY A 8 -36.95 1.27 -19.01
CA GLY A 8 -37.02 0.28 -17.95
C GLY A 8 -35.66 -0.39 -17.67
N THR A 9 -34.81 -0.57 -18.69
CA THR A 9 -33.42 -1.06 -18.55
C THR A 9 -32.53 -0.07 -17.78
N THR A 10 -32.68 1.22 -18.02
CA THR A 10 -31.92 2.26 -17.27
C THR A 10 -32.30 2.25 -15.80
N LEU A 11 -33.60 2.07 -15.49
CA LEU A 11 -34.07 2.01 -14.10
C LEU A 11 -33.55 0.74 -13.39
N ALA A 12 -33.56 -0.43 -14.06
CA ALA A 12 -33.01 -1.66 -13.51
C ALA A 12 -31.50 -1.56 -13.24
N VAL A 13 -30.72 -0.97 -14.15
CA VAL A 13 -29.28 -0.72 -13.97
C VAL A 13 -29.03 0.24 -12.81
N ALA A 14 -29.83 1.31 -12.70
CA ALA A 14 -29.70 2.26 -11.60
C ALA A 14 -30.02 1.63 -10.24
N LEU A 15 -31.04 0.74 -10.17
CA LEU A 15 -31.37 0.02 -8.94
C LEU A 15 -30.23 -0.95 -8.53
N LEU A 16 -29.69 -1.70 -9.47
CA LEU A 16 -28.52 -2.58 -9.19
C LEU A 16 -27.31 -1.78 -8.73
N ALA A 17 -27.02 -0.66 -9.37
CA ALA A 17 -25.93 0.24 -8.96
C ALA A 17 -26.17 0.81 -7.55
N LEU A 18 -27.41 1.17 -7.22
CA LEU A 18 -27.77 1.66 -5.88
C LEU A 18 -27.59 0.57 -4.81
N VAL A 19 -28.10 -0.64 -5.07
CA VAL A 19 -27.92 -1.78 -4.15
C VAL A 19 -26.44 -2.06 -3.91
N PHE A 20 -25.65 -2.07 -4.98
CA PHE A 20 -24.19 -2.27 -4.88
C PHE A 20 -23.52 -1.14 -4.09
N ALA A 21 -23.88 0.13 -4.33
CA ALA A 21 -23.35 1.26 -3.58
C ALA A 21 -23.71 1.19 -2.09
N LEU A 22 -24.95 0.83 -1.76
CA LEU A 22 -25.41 0.65 -0.39
C LEU A 22 -24.67 -0.49 0.31
N PHE A 23 -24.42 -1.61 -0.39
CA PHE A 23 -23.63 -2.72 0.15
C PHE A 23 -22.23 -2.27 0.61
N PHE A 24 -21.58 -1.38 -0.14
CA PHE A 24 -20.29 -0.81 0.26
C PHE A 24 -20.40 0.25 1.36
N LEU A 25 -21.49 1.01 1.39
CA LEU A 25 -21.67 2.10 2.35
C LEU A 25 -22.02 1.59 3.75
N PHE A 26 -22.87 0.57 3.86
CA PHE A 26 -23.40 0.09 5.14
C PHE A 26 -22.33 -0.34 6.15
N PRO A 27 -21.26 -1.09 5.81
CA PRO A 27 -20.22 -1.43 6.77
C PRO A 27 -19.53 -0.21 7.40
N PHE A 28 -19.25 0.81 6.58
CA PHE A 28 -18.63 2.05 7.07
C PHE A 28 -19.59 2.88 7.90
N ALA A 29 -20.85 2.98 7.47
CA ALA A 29 -21.89 3.66 8.24
C ALA A 29 -22.11 2.96 9.59
N GLY A 30 -22.13 1.63 9.62
CA GLY A 30 -22.21 0.83 10.84
C GLY A 30 -21.05 1.07 11.79
N LEU A 31 -19.82 1.16 11.26
CA LEU A 31 -18.62 1.46 12.06
C LEU A 31 -18.71 2.86 12.70
N VAL A 32 -19.09 3.88 11.92
CA VAL A 32 -19.26 5.25 12.40
C VAL A 32 -20.39 5.32 13.44
N TRP A 33 -21.53 4.70 13.14
CA TRP A 33 -22.65 4.65 14.07
C TRP A 33 -22.25 4.00 15.41
N ARG A 34 -21.57 2.85 15.36
CA ARG A 34 -21.13 2.17 16.56
C ARG A 34 -20.13 2.99 17.40
N ALA A 35 -19.23 3.70 16.73
CA ALA A 35 -18.27 4.59 17.40
C ALA A 35 -18.96 5.78 18.08
N MET A 36 -20.07 6.27 17.51
CA MET A 36 -20.85 7.38 18.09
C MET A 36 -21.76 6.92 19.23
N ASP A 37 -22.31 5.70 19.14
CA ASP A 37 -23.24 5.15 20.12
C ASP A 37 -22.54 4.67 21.40
N ASP A 38 -21.30 4.19 21.31
CA ASP A 38 -20.56 3.64 22.45
C ASP A 38 -19.61 4.71 23.06
N PRO A 39 -19.91 5.22 24.29
CA PRO A 39 -19.02 6.18 24.96
C PRO A 39 -17.60 5.64 25.16
N ARG A 40 -17.45 4.33 25.39
CA ARG A 40 -16.13 3.70 25.57
C ARG A 40 -15.28 3.74 24.30
N ALA A 41 -15.92 3.65 23.11
CA ALA A 41 -15.22 3.80 21.84
C ALA A 41 -14.66 5.23 21.67
N ARG A 42 -15.42 6.23 22.13
CA ARG A 42 -14.96 7.63 22.12
C ARG A 42 -13.82 7.88 23.11
N GLU A 43 -13.90 7.31 24.31
CA GLU A 43 -12.81 7.38 25.30
C GLU A 43 -11.55 6.69 24.77
N ALA A 44 -11.67 5.54 24.10
CA ALA A 44 -10.55 4.82 23.52
C ALA A 44 -9.81 5.63 22.43
N LEU A 45 -10.44 6.56 21.73
CA LEU A 45 -9.76 7.47 20.79
C LEU A 45 -8.70 8.34 21.48
N GLY A 46 -8.87 8.65 22.77
CA GLY A 46 -7.90 9.41 23.59
C GLY A 46 -6.78 8.57 24.17
N ASP A 47 -6.79 7.26 24.00
CA ASP A 47 -5.76 6.37 24.56
C ASP A 47 -4.40 6.58 23.86
N PRO A 48 -3.30 6.75 24.62
CA PRO A 48 -1.97 6.90 24.04
C PRO A 48 -1.53 5.77 23.10
N ALA A 49 -2.06 4.56 23.29
CA ALA A 49 -1.77 3.43 22.43
C ALA A 49 -2.27 3.66 20.98
N VAL A 50 -3.42 4.33 20.82
CA VAL A 50 -3.96 4.70 19.49
C VAL A 50 -3.02 5.65 18.76
N GLY A 51 -2.55 6.70 19.46
CA GLY A 51 -1.59 7.65 18.89
C GLY A 51 -0.26 7.00 18.52
N THR A 52 0.23 6.07 19.35
CA THR A 52 1.46 5.31 19.10
C THR A 52 1.34 4.41 17.88
N ALA A 53 0.24 3.64 17.77
CA ALA A 53 -0.03 2.78 16.62
C ALA A 53 -0.23 3.59 15.33
N LEU A 54 -0.90 4.74 15.41
CA LEU A 54 -1.07 5.67 14.28
C LEU A 54 0.29 6.19 13.78
N ARG A 55 1.12 6.72 14.68
CA ARG A 55 2.45 7.22 14.33
C ARG A 55 3.30 6.13 13.69
N LEU A 56 3.33 4.94 14.28
CA LEU A 56 4.09 3.82 13.73
C LEU A 56 3.60 3.45 12.33
N SER A 57 2.27 3.31 12.13
CA SER A 57 1.69 3.03 10.82
C SER A 57 2.08 4.07 9.77
N LEU A 58 1.96 5.36 10.08
CA LEU A 58 2.28 6.44 9.16
C LEU A 58 3.77 6.47 8.80
N VAL A 59 4.65 6.33 9.79
CA VAL A 59 6.11 6.34 9.56
C VAL A 59 6.53 5.12 8.75
N THR A 60 6.11 3.92 9.16
CA THR A 60 6.53 2.69 8.46
C THR A 60 5.99 2.62 7.04
N THR A 61 4.73 3.02 6.81
CA THR A 61 4.16 3.05 5.46
C THR A 61 4.81 4.12 4.59
N ALA A 62 5.10 5.30 5.11
CA ALA A 62 5.81 6.34 4.37
C ALA A 62 7.19 5.88 3.91
N VAL A 63 7.96 5.23 4.80
CA VAL A 63 9.27 4.67 4.47
C VAL A 63 9.13 3.53 3.45
N SER A 64 8.19 2.61 3.65
CA SER A 64 7.94 1.48 2.75
C SER A 64 7.58 1.93 1.34
N VAL A 65 6.71 2.94 1.22
CA VAL A 65 6.35 3.53 -0.08
C VAL A 65 7.55 4.22 -0.71
N THR A 66 8.31 5.00 0.05
CA THR A 66 9.52 5.67 -0.45
C THR A 66 10.51 4.65 -1.00
N LEU A 67 10.76 3.55 -0.29
CA LEU A 67 11.62 2.46 -0.76
C LEU A 67 11.05 1.80 -2.02
N SER A 68 9.73 1.55 -2.05
CA SER A 68 9.05 0.98 -3.21
C SER A 68 9.18 1.87 -4.46
N LEU A 69 9.06 3.19 -4.29
CA LEU A 69 9.25 4.14 -5.39
C LEU A 69 10.72 4.20 -5.82
N LEU A 70 11.64 4.29 -4.86
CA LEU A 70 13.08 4.44 -5.13
C LEU A 70 13.65 3.24 -5.89
N PHE A 71 13.36 2.03 -5.43
CA PHE A 71 13.85 0.79 -6.04
C PHE A 71 12.93 0.25 -7.13
N GLY A 72 11.62 0.43 -6.99
CA GLY A 72 10.63 -0.06 -7.95
C GLY A 72 10.63 0.73 -9.27
N THR A 73 10.90 2.04 -9.25
CA THR A 73 10.93 2.84 -10.48
C THR A 73 12.01 2.37 -11.46
N PRO A 74 13.29 2.18 -11.06
CA PRO A 74 14.30 1.61 -11.94
C PRO A 74 13.94 0.22 -12.46
N VAL A 75 13.42 -0.65 -11.60
CA VAL A 75 13.01 -2.01 -11.98
C VAL A 75 11.89 -1.95 -13.02
N ALA A 76 10.86 -1.16 -12.78
CA ALA A 76 9.75 -0.96 -13.72
C ALA A 76 10.21 -0.41 -15.07
N TYR A 77 11.13 0.57 -15.07
CA TYR A 77 11.69 1.13 -16.28
C TYR A 77 12.51 0.12 -17.07
N LEU A 78 13.35 -0.66 -16.38
CA LEU A 78 14.14 -1.71 -17.03
C LEU A 78 13.24 -2.78 -17.66
N LEU A 79 12.20 -3.24 -16.94
CA LEU A 79 11.24 -4.21 -17.46
C LEU A 79 10.43 -3.67 -18.65
N ALA A 80 10.15 -2.37 -18.69
CA ALA A 80 9.42 -1.73 -19.77
C ALA A 80 10.27 -1.50 -21.05
N ARG A 81 11.58 -1.26 -20.89
CA ARG A 81 12.45 -0.82 -21.99
C ARG A 81 13.50 -1.82 -22.44
N CYS A 82 13.84 -2.79 -21.57
CA CYS A 82 14.91 -3.73 -21.84
C CYS A 82 14.37 -5.16 -21.99
N ARG A 83 14.87 -5.89 -22.97
CA ARG A 83 14.69 -7.35 -23.05
C ARG A 83 15.70 -8.01 -22.12
N ILE A 84 15.28 -8.28 -20.90
CA ILE A 84 16.11 -8.92 -19.88
C ILE A 84 16.01 -10.44 -20.05
N PRO A 85 17.14 -11.15 -20.22
CA PRO A 85 17.11 -12.62 -20.17
C PRO A 85 16.53 -13.07 -18.83
N GLY A 86 15.52 -13.95 -18.86
CA GLY A 86 14.80 -14.35 -17.64
C GLY A 86 13.79 -13.32 -17.11
N GLY A 87 13.47 -12.26 -17.86
CA GLY A 87 12.51 -11.21 -17.45
C GLY A 87 11.14 -11.76 -17.04
N ALA A 88 10.66 -12.82 -17.71
CA ALA A 88 9.40 -13.47 -17.34
C ALA A 88 9.47 -14.13 -15.94
N VAL A 89 10.60 -14.66 -15.55
CA VAL A 89 10.80 -15.22 -14.19
C VAL A 89 10.86 -14.09 -13.16
N LEU A 90 11.54 -13.01 -13.48
CA LEU A 90 11.58 -11.82 -12.61
C LEU A 90 10.18 -11.21 -12.43
N ASP A 91 9.39 -11.11 -13.49
CA ASP A 91 8.00 -10.68 -13.44
C ASP A 91 7.16 -11.59 -12.52
N ALA A 92 7.26 -12.91 -12.70
CA ALA A 92 6.55 -13.86 -11.88
C ALA A 92 6.97 -13.77 -10.40
N LEU A 93 8.26 -13.60 -10.11
CA LEU A 93 8.77 -13.42 -8.75
C LEU A 93 8.28 -12.13 -8.10
N LEU A 94 8.21 -11.04 -8.87
CA LEU A 94 7.66 -9.76 -8.38
C LEU A 94 6.15 -9.86 -8.13
N ASP A 95 5.44 -10.71 -8.85
CA ASP A 95 3.99 -10.89 -8.69
C ASP A 95 3.62 -11.86 -7.55
N LEU A 96 4.53 -12.72 -7.11
CA LEU A 96 4.26 -13.69 -6.04
C LEU A 96 3.65 -13.07 -4.78
N PRO A 97 4.16 -11.93 -4.23
CA PRO A 97 3.58 -11.33 -3.04
C PRO A 97 2.13 -10.85 -3.20
N ILE A 98 1.68 -10.61 -4.44
CA ILE A 98 0.29 -10.21 -4.71
C ILE A 98 -0.66 -11.42 -4.60
N VAL A 99 -0.19 -12.59 -5.04
CA VAL A 99 -1.00 -13.82 -5.12
C VAL A 99 -0.95 -14.61 -3.80
N LEU A 100 0.19 -14.58 -3.12
CA LEU A 100 0.37 -15.34 -1.88
C LEU A 100 -0.50 -14.79 -0.74
N PRO A 101 -1.08 -15.66 0.10
CA PRO A 101 -1.69 -15.24 1.35
C PRO A 101 -0.67 -14.43 2.18
N PRO A 102 -1.05 -13.29 2.79
CA PRO A 102 -0.13 -12.45 3.54
C PRO A 102 0.64 -13.17 4.66
N THR A 103 0.01 -14.16 5.28
CA THR A 103 0.66 -15.02 6.29
C THR A 103 1.81 -15.85 5.71
N VAL A 104 1.64 -16.39 4.49
CA VAL A 104 2.70 -17.13 3.79
C VAL A 104 3.85 -16.20 3.43
N ALA A 105 3.56 -14.98 3.00
CA ALA A 105 4.57 -13.95 2.78
C ALA A 105 5.37 -13.65 4.07
N GLY A 106 4.69 -13.58 5.22
CA GLY A 106 5.34 -13.40 6.52
C GLY A 106 6.26 -14.56 6.90
N VAL A 107 5.83 -15.80 6.68
CA VAL A 107 6.68 -17.00 6.89
C VAL A 107 7.89 -16.98 5.96
N ALA A 108 7.70 -16.64 4.68
CA ALA A 108 8.82 -16.52 3.72
C ALA A 108 9.84 -15.47 4.16
N LEU A 109 9.39 -14.31 4.65
CA LEU A 109 10.26 -13.28 5.22
C LEU A 109 10.98 -13.77 6.48
N LEU A 110 10.29 -14.50 7.36
CA LEU A 110 10.87 -15.03 8.58
C LEU A 110 11.92 -16.13 8.29
N THR A 111 11.70 -16.97 7.27
CA THR A 111 12.67 -17.99 6.85
C THR A 111 13.87 -17.38 6.13
N ALA A 112 13.69 -16.25 5.44
CA ALA A 112 14.79 -15.54 4.78
C ALA A 112 15.61 -14.68 5.76
N PHE A 113 14.95 -13.86 6.60
CA PHE A 113 15.57 -12.81 7.41
C PHE A 113 15.46 -13.05 8.93
N GLY A 114 14.86 -14.17 9.36
CA GLY A 114 14.80 -14.55 10.77
C GLY A 114 16.18 -14.88 11.33
N ARG A 115 16.30 -15.00 12.67
CA ARG A 115 17.58 -15.29 13.35
C ARG A 115 18.30 -16.54 12.83
N ARG A 116 17.56 -17.55 12.42
CA ARG A 116 18.04 -18.80 11.79
C ARG A 116 17.69 -18.87 10.32
N GLY A 117 17.46 -17.71 9.69
CA GLY A 117 17.08 -17.60 8.29
C GLY A 117 18.30 -17.50 7.38
N LEU A 118 18.08 -17.73 6.08
CA LEU A 118 19.13 -17.77 5.05
C LEU A 118 20.05 -16.53 5.07
N LEU A 119 19.51 -15.34 5.24
CA LEU A 119 20.23 -14.07 5.33
C LEU A 119 20.29 -13.54 6.76
N GLY A 120 19.33 -13.89 7.61
CA GLY A 120 19.25 -13.37 8.97
C GLY A 120 20.38 -13.89 9.84
N GLU A 121 20.73 -15.18 9.77
CA GLU A 121 21.82 -15.78 10.54
C GLU A 121 23.19 -15.13 10.26
N PRO A 122 23.64 -14.99 8.99
CA PRO A 122 24.89 -14.29 8.72
C PRO A 122 24.87 -12.80 9.11
N ILE A 123 23.73 -12.12 8.96
CA ILE A 123 23.61 -10.71 9.38
C ILE A 123 23.77 -10.61 10.91
N GLU A 124 23.09 -11.45 11.67
CA GLU A 124 23.20 -11.46 13.14
C GLU A 124 24.61 -11.84 13.62
N ALA A 125 25.23 -12.83 12.98
CA ALA A 125 26.61 -13.24 13.30
C ALA A 125 27.63 -12.12 13.06
N LEU A 126 27.47 -11.31 12.00
CA LEU A 126 28.37 -10.23 11.64
C LEU A 126 28.11 -8.93 12.40
N THR A 127 26.86 -8.62 12.71
CA THR A 127 26.45 -7.30 13.23
C THR A 127 25.86 -7.34 14.63
N GLY A 128 25.51 -8.52 15.15
CA GLY A 128 24.75 -8.68 16.39
C GLY A 128 23.29 -8.22 16.27
N PHE A 129 22.84 -7.80 15.08
CA PHE A 129 21.49 -7.27 14.86
C PHE A 129 20.56 -8.33 14.28
N SER A 130 19.37 -8.48 14.90
CA SER A 130 18.29 -9.34 14.42
C SER A 130 17.12 -8.49 13.91
N LEU A 131 16.74 -8.70 12.65
CA LEU A 131 15.70 -7.92 11.99
C LEU A 131 14.27 -8.20 12.52
N PRO A 132 13.83 -9.45 12.77
CA PRO A 132 12.50 -9.74 13.30
C PRO A 132 12.17 -8.96 14.58
N PHE A 133 10.89 -8.70 14.79
CA PHE A 133 10.37 -7.99 15.95
C PHE A 133 10.87 -6.53 16.10
N THR A 134 11.23 -5.90 14.99
CA THR A 134 11.63 -4.49 14.91
C THR A 134 10.72 -3.69 13.99
N ALA A 135 10.75 -2.35 14.10
CA ALA A 135 10.05 -1.47 13.14
C ALA A 135 10.60 -1.63 11.70
N LEU A 136 11.88 -2.02 11.55
CA LEU A 136 12.45 -2.35 10.24
C LEU A 136 11.80 -3.60 9.63
N ALA A 137 11.48 -4.61 10.44
CA ALA A 137 10.74 -5.79 9.96
C ALA A 137 9.34 -5.41 9.47
N VAL A 138 8.66 -4.45 10.11
CA VAL A 138 7.39 -3.90 9.63
C VAL A 138 7.58 -3.26 8.25
N ILE A 139 8.59 -2.41 8.09
CA ILE A 139 8.90 -1.74 6.81
C ILE A 139 9.20 -2.76 5.71
N VAL A 140 10.00 -3.77 6.00
CA VAL A 140 10.33 -4.84 5.05
C VAL A 140 9.08 -5.62 4.64
N ALA A 141 8.23 -6.02 5.60
CA ALA A 141 6.98 -6.71 5.31
C ALA A 141 6.04 -5.88 4.43
N GLN A 142 5.83 -4.62 4.79
CA GLN A 142 5.02 -3.68 4.02
C GLN A 142 5.57 -3.47 2.61
N THR A 143 6.88 -3.26 2.47
CA THR A 143 7.54 -3.08 1.17
C THR A 143 7.41 -4.34 0.31
N PHE A 144 7.66 -5.51 0.87
CA PHE A 144 7.57 -6.80 0.16
C PHE A 144 6.19 -7.03 -0.45
N VAL A 145 5.13 -6.72 0.31
CA VAL A 145 3.75 -6.98 -0.12
C VAL A 145 3.19 -5.86 -1.00
N ALA A 146 3.64 -4.62 -0.84
CA ALA A 146 3.06 -3.46 -1.51
C ALA A 146 3.83 -3.00 -2.76
N ALA A 147 5.16 -3.15 -2.79
CA ALA A 147 6.01 -2.70 -3.91
C ALA A 147 5.62 -3.28 -5.27
N PRO A 148 5.21 -4.56 -5.40
CA PRO A 148 4.78 -5.11 -6.68
C PRO A 148 3.66 -4.33 -7.36
N LEU A 149 2.70 -3.79 -6.59
CA LEU A 149 1.59 -3.00 -7.13
C LEU A 149 2.10 -1.70 -7.77
N TYR A 150 3.10 -1.07 -7.14
CA TYR A 150 3.74 0.09 -7.73
C TYR A 150 4.53 -0.26 -9.00
N VAL A 151 5.34 -1.32 -8.94
CA VAL A 151 6.18 -1.75 -10.08
C VAL A 151 5.32 -2.04 -11.30
N ARG A 152 4.20 -2.76 -11.14
CA ARG A 152 3.26 -3.06 -12.24
C ARG A 152 2.66 -1.79 -12.85
N ALA A 153 2.15 -0.88 -12.01
CA ALA A 153 1.55 0.36 -12.50
C ALA A 153 2.60 1.27 -13.19
N ALA A 154 3.79 1.37 -12.60
CA ALA A 154 4.90 2.15 -13.16
C ALA A 154 5.38 1.57 -14.49
N ARG A 155 5.52 0.24 -14.60
CA ARG A 155 5.86 -0.45 -15.84
C ARG A 155 4.85 -0.16 -16.94
N ALA A 156 3.56 -0.36 -16.68
CA ALA A 156 2.50 -0.05 -17.64
C ALA A 156 2.55 1.43 -18.08
N GLY A 157 2.87 2.33 -17.13
CA GLY A 157 3.06 3.75 -17.44
C GLY A 157 4.25 4.01 -18.36
N PHE A 158 5.38 3.35 -18.14
CA PHE A 158 6.54 3.48 -19.01
C PHE A 158 6.32 2.83 -20.38
N GLU A 159 5.66 1.68 -20.46
CA GLU A 159 5.29 1.00 -21.71
C GLU A 159 4.38 1.87 -22.60
N ALA A 160 3.51 2.69 -21.98
CA ALA A 160 2.61 3.58 -22.69
C ALA A 160 3.31 4.83 -23.29
N VAL A 161 4.52 5.16 -22.86
CA VAL A 161 5.30 6.27 -23.43
C VAL A 161 5.92 5.83 -24.75
N ASP A 162 5.63 6.56 -25.84
CA ASP A 162 6.17 6.28 -27.18
C ASP A 162 7.71 6.34 -27.18
N PRO A 163 8.40 5.24 -27.55
CA PRO A 163 9.86 5.20 -27.64
C PRO A 163 10.44 6.19 -28.68
N GLU A 164 9.66 6.59 -29.68
CA GLU A 164 10.11 7.54 -30.70
C GLU A 164 10.38 8.91 -30.08
N LEU A 165 9.60 9.36 -29.11
CA LEU A 165 9.83 10.60 -28.38
C LEU A 165 11.19 10.63 -27.69
N GLU A 166 11.55 9.49 -27.08
CA GLU A 166 12.85 9.31 -26.44
C GLU A 166 14.01 9.27 -27.47
N ALA A 167 13.76 8.66 -28.62
CA ALA A 167 14.75 8.57 -29.69
C ALA A 167 15.03 9.95 -30.31
N ILE A 168 13.98 10.73 -30.64
CA ILE A 168 14.10 12.09 -31.18
C ILE A 168 14.89 12.99 -30.22
N ALA A 169 14.57 12.96 -28.93
CA ALA A 169 15.30 13.79 -27.97
C ALA A 169 16.80 13.42 -27.89
N ARG A 170 17.13 12.14 -28.05
CA ARG A 170 18.53 11.68 -28.08
C ARG A 170 19.27 12.14 -29.36
N THR A 171 18.59 12.14 -30.51
CA THR A 171 19.19 12.67 -31.77
C THR A 171 19.46 14.16 -31.67
N LEU A 172 18.68 14.89 -30.87
CA LEU A 172 18.90 16.32 -30.55
C LEU A 172 19.98 16.56 -29.48
N GLY A 173 20.70 15.50 -29.05
CA GLY A 173 21.81 15.60 -28.10
C GLY A 173 21.42 15.47 -26.62
N ALA A 174 20.15 15.14 -26.29
CA ALA A 174 19.75 14.95 -24.90
C ALA A 174 20.38 13.68 -24.32
N SER A 175 20.93 13.79 -23.12
CA SER A 175 21.45 12.63 -22.38
C SER A 175 20.31 11.68 -21.91
N ARG A 176 20.62 10.40 -21.71
CA ARG A 176 19.63 9.40 -21.23
C ARG A 176 18.94 9.84 -19.92
N ALA A 177 19.68 10.42 -18.99
CA ALA A 177 19.13 10.92 -17.74
C ALA A 177 18.19 12.13 -17.95
N HIS A 178 18.50 13.00 -18.92
CA HIS A 178 17.65 14.11 -19.29
C HIS A 178 16.34 13.62 -19.92
N VAL A 179 16.41 12.69 -20.87
CA VAL A 179 15.23 12.06 -21.49
C VAL A 179 14.34 11.41 -20.44
N PHE A 180 14.92 10.61 -19.56
CA PHE A 180 14.17 9.96 -18.48
C PHE A 180 13.41 10.97 -17.60
N ARG A 181 14.13 12.01 -17.11
CA ARG A 181 13.56 12.98 -16.17
C ARG A 181 12.60 13.99 -16.82
N ARG A 182 12.82 14.37 -18.07
CA ARG A 182 12.09 15.45 -18.74
C ARG A 182 11.02 14.96 -19.72
N ILE A 183 11.08 13.70 -20.16
CA ILE A 183 10.15 13.14 -21.13
C ILE A 183 9.44 11.92 -20.53
N THR A 184 10.18 10.87 -20.21
CA THR A 184 9.59 9.58 -19.81
C THR A 184 8.79 9.67 -18.51
N VAL A 185 9.38 10.20 -17.44
CA VAL A 185 8.71 10.32 -16.12
C VAL A 185 7.51 11.27 -16.17
N PRO A 186 7.59 12.48 -16.78
CA PRO A 186 6.43 13.36 -16.89
C PRO A 186 5.28 12.75 -17.71
N LEU A 187 5.56 12.03 -18.77
CA LEU A 187 4.54 11.37 -19.59
C LEU A 187 3.91 10.17 -18.85
N ALA A 188 4.71 9.43 -18.07
CA ALA A 188 4.24 8.31 -17.25
C ALA A 188 3.63 8.71 -15.89
N ARG A 189 3.58 10.02 -15.55
CA ARG A 189 3.20 10.51 -14.19
C ARG A 189 1.87 9.97 -13.67
N GLY A 190 0.86 9.83 -14.53
CA GLY A 190 -0.46 9.33 -14.15
C GLY A 190 -0.39 7.93 -13.55
N PRO A 191 0.10 6.93 -14.30
CA PRO A 191 0.33 5.57 -13.78
C PRO A 191 1.29 5.49 -12.59
N LEU A 192 2.36 6.29 -12.57
CA LEU A 192 3.29 6.35 -11.44
C LEU A 192 2.59 6.80 -10.15
N LEU A 193 1.79 7.87 -10.22
CA LEU A 193 1.00 8.35 -9.08
C LEU A 193 -0.06 7.33 -8.66
N ALA A 194 -0.79 6.74 -9.61
CA ALA A 194 -1.77 5.70 -9.32
C ALA A 194 -1.13 4.50 -8.63
N GLY A 195 0.03 4.04 -9.11
CA GLY A 195 0.80 2.97 -8.49
C GLY A 195 1.27 3.32 -7.07
N ALA A 196 1.73 4.55 -6.83
CA ALA A 196 2.12 5.02 -5.50
C ALA A 196 0.93 5.00 -4.52
N VAL A 197 -0.27 5.42 -4.98
CA VAL A 197 -1.51 5.34 -4.21
C VAL A 197 -1.85 3.90 -3.82
N LEU A 198 -1.83 2.99 -4.79
CA LEU A 198 -2.13 1.57 -4.57
C LEU A 198 -1.12 0.93 -3.61
N CYS A 199 0.17 1.23 -3.81
CA CYS A 199 1.24 0.76 -2.92
C CYS A 199 1.03 1.25 -1.48
N TRP A 200 0.70 2.54 -1.30
CA TRP A 200 0.48 3.07 0.04
C TRP A 200 -0.77 2.48 0.70
N ALA A 201 -1.89 2.41 -0.01
CA ALA A 201 -3.11 1.79 0.52
C ALA A 201 -2.87 0.34 0.95
N ARG A 202 -2.10 -0.42 0.15
CA ARG A 202 -1.73 -1.80 0.46
C ARG A 202 -0.79 -1.90 1.66
N ALA A 203 0.21 -1.04 1.76
CA ALA A 203 1.14 -1.00 2.88
C ALA A 203 0.45 -0.60 4.20
N LEU A 204 -0.47 0.40 4.16
CA LEU A 204 -1.20 0.86 5.33
C LEU A 204 -2.12 -0.22 5.92
N GLY A 205 -2.76 -1.03 5.05
CA GLY A 205 -3.62 -2.13 5.46
C GLY A 205 -2.88 -3.45 5.70
N GLU A 206 -1.52 -3.47 5.67
CA GLU A 206 -0.79 -4.71 5.86
C GLU A 206 -0.86 -5.20 7.31
N LEU A 207 -1.21 -6.47 7.46
CA LEU A 207 -1.41 -7.12 8.75
C LEU A 207 -0.70 -8.49 8.80
N GLY A 208 -0.99 -9.36 7.85
CA GLY A 208 -0.63 -10.78 7.93
C GLY A 208 0.86 -11.04 7.89
N ALA A 209 1.59 -10.46 6.93
CA ALA A 209 3.03 -10.60 6.83
C ALA A 209 3.72 -9.92 8.00
N THR A 210 3.21 -8.75 8.42
CA THR A 210 3.75 -8.00 9.55
C THR A 210 3.58 -8.78 10.85
N LEU A 211 2.40 -9.38 11.10
CA LEU A 211 2.13 -10.16 12.30
C LEU A 211 3.13 -11.32 12.48
N ILE A 212 3.39 -12.05 11.40
CA ILE A 212 4.27 -13.23 11.44
C ILE A 212 5.74 -12.82 11.55
N PHE A 213 6.18 -11.79 10.79
CA PHE A 213 7.58 -11.42 10.69
C PHE A 213 8.03 -10.41 11.75
N ALA A 214 7.21 -9.39 12.02
CA ALA A 214 7.53 -8.35 12.98
C ALA A 214 6.85 -8.51 14.35
N GLY A 215 5.85 -9.40 14.45
CA GLY A 215 5.06 -9.58 15.66
C GLY A 215 4.06 -8.44 15.88
N ASN A 216 3.40 -8.46 17.06
CA ASN A 216 2.41 -7.46 17.47
C ASN A 216 2.80 -6.88 18.84
N LEU A 217 3.91 -6.14 18.90
CA LEU A 217 4.47 -5.59 20.13
C LEU A 217 4.05 -4.13 20.29
N ALA A 218 3.27 -3.84 21.34
CA ALA A 218 2.82 -2.49 21.65
C ALA A 218 4.02 -1.52 21.76
N GLY A 219 3.91 -0.37 21.10
CA GLY A 219 4.96 0.65 21.09
C GLY A 219 6.18 0.35 20.20
N ARG A 220 6.31 -0.86 19.62
CA ARG A 220 7.48 -1.26 18.80
C ARG A 220 7.14 -1.67 17.38
N THR A 221 6.17 -2.59 17.22
CA THR A 221 5.79 -3.13 15.90
C THR A 221 4.28 -3.11 15.66
N GLN A 222 3.49 -2.74 16.66
CA GLN A 222 2.04 -2.72 16.58
C GLN A 222 1.55 -1.56 15.72
N THR A 223 1.29 -1.83 14.45
CA THR A 223 0.62 -0.89 13.52
C THR A 223 -0.89 -0.80 13.83
N LEU A 224 -1.59 0.19 13.23
CA LEU A 224 -3.05 0.31 13.41
C LEU A 224 -3.81 -0.98 13.10
N PRO A 225 -3.59 -1.69 11.96
CA PRO A 225 -4.25 -2.97 11.72
C PRO A 225 -3.97 -4.01 12.80
N LEU A 226 -2.74 -4.09 13.28
CA LEU A 226 -2.34 -5.01 14.34
C LEU A 226 -2.97 -4.64 15.70
N ALA A 227 -3.10 -3.33 15.99
CA ALA A 227 -3.77 -2.85 17.19
C ALA A 227 -5.28 -3.14 17.17
N VAL A 228 -5.93 -3.04 15.99
CA VAL A 228 -7.35 -3.45 15.82
C VAL A 228 -7.53 -4.92 16.17
N VAL A 229 -6.67 -5.81 15.66
CA VAL A 229 -6.75 -7.25 15.94
C VAL A 229 -6.50 -7.51 17.43
N ALA A 230 -5.47 -6.93 18.03
CA ALA A 230 -5.18 -7.08 19.45
C ALA A 230 -6.36 -6.65 20.33
N ALA A 231 -7.00 -5.53 20.02
CA ALA A 231 -8.17 -5.05 20.74
C ALA A 231 -9.38 -5.99 20.56
N PHE A 232 -9.58 -6.49 19.34
CA PHE A 232 -10.68 -7.42 19.04
C PHE A 232 -10.51 -8.79 19.73
N GLU A 233 -9.28 -9.27 19.87
CA GLU A 233 -8.94 -10.54 20.55
C GLU A 233 -8.92 -10.44 22.09
N GLY A 234 -9.42 -9.35 22.65
CA GLY A 234 -9.55 -9.19 24.10
C GLY A 234 -8.38 -8.45 24.76
N GLY A 235 -7.59 -7.71 23.99
CA GLY A 235 -6.57 -6.81 24.54
C GLY A 235 -7.17 -5.69 25.41
N PRO A 236 -6.33 -4.85 26.05
CA PRO A 236 -6.74 -3.86 27.05
C PRO A 236 -7.85 -2.91 26.60
N LEU A 237 -7.87 -2.54 25.31
CA LEU A 237 -8.87 -1.64 24.74
C LEU A 237 -10.21 -2.33 24.42
N GLY A 238 -10.22 -3.66 24.34
CA GLY A 238 -11.43 -4.44 24.03
C GLY A 238 -12.10 -4.08 22.71
N LEU A 239 -13.33 -4.56 22.51
CA LEU A 239 -14.13 -4.29 21.33
C LEU A 239 -14.38 -2.78 21.07
N PRO A 240 -14.63 -1.93 22.08
CA PRO A 240 -14.73 -0.49 21.87
C PRO A 240 -13.45 0.13 21.28
N GLY A 241 -12.28 -0.32 21.74
CA GLY A 241 -10.99 0.10 21.19
C GLY A 241 -10.77 -0.38 19.76
N ALA A 242 -11.20 -1.60 19.43
CA ALA A 242 -11.16 -2.09 18.05
C ALA A 242 -11.98 -1.20 17.10
N VAL A 243 -13.16 -0.76 17.52
CA VAL A 243 -14.02 0.17 16.79
C VAL A 243 -13.33 1.54 16.61
N ALA A 244 -12.76 2.07 17.68
CA ALA A 244 -12.03 3.35 17.67
C ALA A 244 -10.83 3.31 16.70
N LEU A 245 -9.97 2.31 16.83
CA LEU A 245 -8.81 2.10 15.96
C LEU A 245 -9.20 1.92 14.48
N SER A 246 -10.30 1.18 14.23
CA SER A 246 -10.81 1.00 12.87
C SER A 246 -11.33 2.31 12.27
N LEU A 247 -11.96 3.17 13.08
CA LEU A 247 -12.39 4.50 12.64
C LEU A 247 -11.20 5.40 12.31
N VAL A 248 -10.15 5.37 13.14
CA VAL A 248 -8.90 6.10 12.87
C VAL A 248 -8.26 5.62 11.56
N LEU A 249 -8.18 4.30 11.36
CA LEU A 249 -7.62 3.73 10.13
C LEU A 249 -8.45 4.12 8.90
N LEU A 250 -9.79 4.08 9.01
CA LEU A 250 -10.70 4.53 7.95
C LEU A 250 -10.49 6.02 7.62
N ALA A 251 -10.40 6.88 8.64
CA ALA A 251 -10.16 8.30 8.44
C ALA A 251 -8.81 8.57 7.75
N VAL A 252 -7.75 7.90 8.19
CA VAL A 252 -6.42 8.00 7.57
C VAL A 252 -6.46 7.55 6.11
N ALA A 253 -7.10 6.41 5.83
CA ALA A 253 -7.24 5.90 4.47
C ALA A 253 -8.02 6.87 3.56
N LEU A 254 -9.11 7.46 4.06
CA LEU A 254 -9.90 8.45 3.32
C LEU A 254 -9.11 9.74 3.04
N VAL A 255 -8.45 10.29 4.06
CA VAL A 255 -7.61 11.48 3.91
C VAL A 255 -6.52 11.23 2.87
N LEU A 256 -5.85 10.09 2.95
CA LEU A 256 -4.83 9.69 2.01
C LEU A 256 -5.37 9.61 0.58
N LEU A 257 -6.46 8.86 0.37
CA LEU A 257 -7.08 8.70 -0.95
C LEU A 257 -7.53 10.05 -1.53
N MET A 258 -8.13 10.92 -0.72
CA MET A 258 -8.55 12.25 -1.17
C MET A 258 -7.38 13.14 -1.54
N THR A 259 -6.33 13.19 -0.71
CA THR A 259 -5.12 13.96 -0.97
C THR A 259 -4.47 13.53 -2.30
N LEU A 260 -4.31 12.21 -2.48
CA LEU A 260 -3.71 11.66 -3.69
C LEU A 260 -4.57 11.89 -4.94
N ARG A 261 -5.90 11.81 -4.84
CA ARG A 261 -6.82 12.17 -5.95
C ARG A 261 -6.70 13.64 -6.34
N ILE A 262 -6.56 14.55 -5.35
CA ILE A 262 -6.39 15.98 -5.62
C ILE A 262 -5.05 16.24 -6.31
N VAL A 263 -3.97 15.64 -5.81
CA VAL A 263 -2.63 15.75 -6.42
C VAL A 263 -2.61 15.19 -7.84
N ALA A 264 -3.21 14.01 -8.06
CA ALA A 264 -3.31 13.41 -9.39
C ALA A 264 -4.09 14.29 -10.36
N LYS A 265 -5.22 14.89 -9.96
CA LYS A 265 -5.97 15.82 -10.83
C LYS A 265 -5.18 17.07 -11.18
N ARG A 266 -4.47 17.68 -10.23
CA ARG A 266 -3.63 18.87 -10.46
C ARG A 266 -2.41 18.56 -11.31
N GLY A 267 -1.89 17.34 -11.25
CA GLY A 267 -0.78 16.91 -12.08
C GLY A 267 -1.16 16.56 -13.53
N LEU A 268 -2.46 16.42 -13.84
CA LEU A 268 -2.98 16.13 -15.17
C LEU A 268 -3.49 17.40 -15.89
N ALA A 269 -3.69 18.49 -15.18
CA ALA A 269 -3.99 19.82 -15.71
C ALA A 269 -2.70 20.60 -15.97
#